data_d8509cd4d31cf3765c157e13cb06e26a
#
_entry.id   d8509cd4d31cf3765c157e13cb06e26a
#
_cell.length_a   1.000
_cell.length_b   1.000
_cell.length_c   1.000
_cell.angle_alpha   90.00
_cell.angle_beta   90.00
_cell.angle_gamma   90.00
#
_symmetry.space_group_name_H-M   'P 1'
#
loop_
_entity.id
_entity.type
_entity.pdbx_description
1 polymer ?
#
loop_
_entity_poly.entity_id
_entity_poly.type
_entity_poly.pdbx_seq_one_letter_code
_entity_poly.pdbx_strand_id
1 'polypeptide(L)'
;YALQEKIKDMGYECEVIDYYPERFTPLGMLKRIKNKGEKFQKSFLIRNAARAIIIPSYIIRFRMFFKFLNDYIDMTPKTYKSEKELESENFDYDVYCTGSDQVWNYGWNERIEYPYYLAFAPESARKISYAASFGKSKLESDEVNETRRLLKRYDSISLRELSGVEIVDKL
;
A
#
# COMPACT_ATOMS: atom_id res chain seq x y z
N TYR A 1 3.36 -12.72 2.46
CA TYR A 1 3.93 -14.05 2.69
C TYR A 1 2.84 -15.12 2.58
N ALA A 2 1.93 -15.27 3.59
CA ALA A 2 0.97 -16.37 3.64
C ALA A 2 0.10 -16.51 2.37
N LEU A 3 -0.33 -15.40 1.77
CA LEU A 3 -1.10 -15.42 0.52
C LEU A 3 -0.22 -15.92 -0.64
N GLN A 4 1.00 -15.43 -0.76
CA GLN A 4 1.95 -15.86 -1.80
C GLN A 4 2.23 -17.35 -1.70
N GLU A 5 2.54 -17.86 -0.50
CA GLU A 5 2.76 -19.30 -0.27
C GLU A 5 1.52 -20.12 -0.64
N LYS A 6 0.32 -19.64 -0.24
CA LYS A 6 -0.92 -20.34 -0.57
C LYS A 6 -1.19 -20.42 -2.08
N ILE A 7 -0.89 -19.35 -2.81
CA ILE A 7 -1.04 -19.33 -4.27
C ILE A 7 -0.06 -20.31 -4.92
N LYS A 8 1.20 -20.36 -4.44
CA LYS A 8 2.20 -21.34 -4.90
C LYS A 8 1.81 -22.78 -4.57
N ASP A 9 1.28 -23.05 -3.38
CA ASP A 9 0.77 -24.35 -2.98
C ASP A 9 -0.37 -24.83 -3.90
N MET A 10 -1.11 -23.91 -4.50
CA MET A 10 -2.16 -24.20 -5.49
C MET A 10 -1.60 -24.45 -6.90
N GLY A 11 -0.27 -24.36 -7.08
CA GLY A 11 0.41 -24.61 -8.35
C GLY A 11 0.54 -23.41 -9.27
N TYR A 12 0.32 -22.19 -8.78
CA TYR A 12 0.48 -20.96 -9.55
C TYR A 12 1.81 -20.26 -9.24
N GLU A 13 2.37 -19.60 -10.23
CA GLU A 13 3.45 -18.64 -10.01
C GLU A 13 2.91 -17.35 -9.38
N CYS A 14 3.65 -16.80 -8.42
CA CYS A 14 3.22 -15.61 -7.70
C CYS A 14 4.43 -14.80 -7.24
N GLU A 15 4.50 -13.55 -7.64
CA GLU A 15 5.45 -12.59 -7.10
C GLU A 15 4.76 -11.31 -6.61
N VAL A 16 5.43 -10.59 -5.74
CA VAL A 16 4.94 -9.33 -5.19
C VAL A 16 5.60 -8.19 -5.95
N ILE A 17 4.82 -7.29 -6.51
CA ILE A 17 5.35 -6.07 -7.12
C ILE A 17 5.92 -5.18 -6.01
N ASP A 18 7.24 -4.95 -6.04
CA ASP A 18 7.93 -4.12 -5.06
C ASP A 18 7.67 -2.64 -5.31
N TYR A 19 6.48 -2.18 -4.89
CA TYR A 19 6.08 -0.78 -4.94
C TYR A 19 6.40 -0.09 -3.62
N TYR A 20 7.43 0.76 -3.61
CA TYR A 20 7.91 1.45 -2.43
C TYR A 20 8.05 2.96 -2.65
N PRO A 21 6.95 3.72 -2.60
CA PRO A 21 6.95 5.15 -2.84
C PRO A 21 7.78 5.92 -1.82
N GLU A 22 8.40 7.02 -2.25
CA GLU A 22 9.35 7.82 -1.44
C GLU A 22 8.79 8.23 -0.06
N ARG A 23 7.47 8.45 0.04
CA ARG A 23 6.84 8.83 1.31
C ARG A 23 6.94 7.78 2.41
N PHE A 24 7.14 6.50 2.07
CA PHE A 24 7.35 5.42 3.02
C PHE A 24 8.82 5.18 3.34
N THR A 25 9.73 5.83 2.64
CA THR A 25 11.16 5.78 2.99
C THR A 25 11.40 6.41 4.36
N PRO A 26 12.49 6.04 5.07
CA PRO A 26 12.86 6.65 6.33
C PRO A 26 12.91 8.18 6.25
N LEU A 27 13.39 8.72 5.13
CA LEU A 27 13.46 10.15 4.89
C LEU A 27 12.09 10.79 4.66
N GLY A 28 11.20 10.12 3.94
CA GLY A 28 9.81 10.52 3.72
C GLY A 28 9.01 10.53 5.02
N MET A 29 9.18 9.50 5.85
CA MET A 29 8.53 9.43 7.16
C MET A 29 9.05 10.49 8.14
N LEU A 30 10.32 10.83 8.11
CA LEU A 30 10.87 11.94 8.89
C LEU A 30 10.28 13.30 8.47
N LYS A 31 9.96 13.47 7.18
CA LYS A 31 9.22 14.66 6.69
C LYS A 31 7.80 14.71 7.25
N ARG A 32 7.12 13.56 7.37
CA ARG A 32 5.78 13.46 7.97
C ARG A 32 5.75 13.81 9.47
N ILE A 33 6.77 13.41 10.23
CA ILE A 33 6.89 13.75 11.66
C ILE A 33 7.00 15.28 11.88
N LYS A 34 7.53 16.02 10.91
CA LYS A 34 7.59 17.49 10.97
C LYS A 34 6.22 18.16 11.07
N ASN A 35 5.17 17.52 10.56
CA ASN A 35 3.82 18.10 10.46
C ASN A 35 2.90 17.74 11.63
N LYS A 36 3.34 16.92 12.58
CA LYS A 36 2.53 16.52 13.74
C LYS A 36 2.91 17.32 14.99
N GLY A 37 2.07 18.32 15.32
CA GLY A 37 1.96 18.96 16.61
C GLY A 37 2.78 20.24 16.81
N GLU A 38 2.07 21.35 17.08
CA GLU A 38 2.66 22.68 17.34
C GLU A 38 3.70 22.69 18.46
N LYS A 39 3.54 21.86 19.50
CA LYS A 39 4.48 21.75 20.62
C LYS A 39 5.84 21.19 20.20
N PHE A 40 5.86 20.28 19.20
CA PHE A 40 7.10 19.72 18.65
C PHE A 40 7.85 20.69 17.74
N GLN A 41 7.13 21.63 17.14
CA GLN A 41 7.76 22.63 16.24
C GLN A 41 8.52 23.72 17.01
N LYS A 42 8.12 24.01 18.26
CA LYS A 42 8.64 25.16 19.03
C LYS A 42 9.99 24.93 19.71
N SER A 43 10.46 23.72 19.88
CA SER A 43 11.76 23.46 20.54
C SER A 43 12.70 22.62 19.68
N PHE A 44 13.79 23.25 19.22
CA PHE A 44 14.87 22.62 18.48
C PHE A 44 15.53 21.46 19.27
N LEU A 45 15.69 21.62 20.58
CA LEU A 45 16.32 20.61 21.45
C LEU A 45 15.44 19.38 21.62
N ILE A 46 14.15 19.53 21.89
CA ILE A 46 13.20 18.41 22.02
C ILE A 46 13.08 17.64 20.73
N ARG A 47 13.05 18.33 19.60
CA ARG A 47 12.98 17.71 18.26
C ARG A 47 14.22 16.89 17.94
N ASN A 48 15.42 17.37 18.25
CA ASN A 48 16.66 16.64 17.99
C ASN A 48 16.87 15.48 18.97
N ALA A 49 16.53 15.63 20.23
CA ALA A 49 16.55 14.55 21.20
C ALA A 49 15.58 13.42 20.80
N ALA A 50 14.34 13.75 20.43
CA ALA A 50 13.39 12.77 19.93
C ALA A 50 13.89 12.04 18.66
N ARG A 51 14.52 12.76 17.74
CA ARG A 51 15.13 12.15 16.54
C ARG A 51 16.28 11.22 16.88
N ALA A 52 17.16 11.57 17.80
CA ALA A 52 18.26 10.75 18.22
C ALA A 52 17.82 9.40 18.80
N ILE A 53 16.66 9.35 19.45
CA ILE A 53 16.07 8.13 20.00
C ILE A 53 15.28 7.34 18.95
N ILE A 54 14.49 8.04 18.14
CA ILE A 54 13.56 7.39 17.18
C ILE A 54 14.31 6.82 15.97
N ILE A 55 15.32 7.54 15.44
CA ILE A 55 16.02 7.15 14.22
C ILE A 55 16.70 5.77 14.35
N PRO A 56 17.47 5.46 15.40
CA PRO A 56 18.11 4.14 15.52
C PRO A 56 17.11 3.00 15.58
N SER A 57 16.04 3.13 16.35
CA SER A 57 14.99 2.10 16.44
C SER A 57 14.27 1.90 15.11
N TYR A 58 14.09 2.99 14.36
CA TYR A 58 13.50 2.96 13.03
C TYR A 58 14.40 2.25 12.02
N ILE A 59 15.70 2.53 12.03
CA ILE A 59 16.68 1.87 11.16
C ILE A 59 16.72 0.37 11.44
N ILE A 60 16.71 -0.04 12.70
CA ILE A 60 16.72 -1.47 13.09
C ILE A 60 15.45 -2.14 12.56
N ARG A 61 14.26 -1.56 12.79
CA ARG A 61 12.98 -2.10 12.29
C ARG A 61 12.98 -2.22 10.77
N PHE A 62 13.47 -1.20 10.06
CA PHE A 62 13.59 -1.22 8.62
C PHE A 62 14.49 -2.36 8.14
N ARG A 63 15.68 -2.50 8.73
CA ARG A 63 16.59 -3.58 8.36
C ARG A 63 15.98 -4.97 8.59
N MET A 64 15.30 -5.16 9.72
CA MET A 64 14.62 -6.43 10.01
C MET A 64 13.48 -6.70 9.02
N PHE A 65 12.69 -5.68 8.70
CA PHE A 65 11.59 -5.79 7.75
C PHE A 65 12.08 -6.11 6.33
N PHE A 66 13.07 -5.37 5.83
CA PHE A 66 13.65 -5.64 4.50
C PHE A 66 14.37 -7.00 4.45
N LYS A 67 15.04 -7.39 5.54
CA LYS A 67 15.58 -8.74 5.61
C LYS A 67 14.50 -9.80 5.47
N PHE A 68 13.37 -9.64 6.19
CA PHE A 68 12.23 -10.54 6.05
C PHE A 68 11.68 -10.57 4.63
N LEU A 69 11.50 -9.40 4.00
CA LEU A 69 11.04 -9.35 2.61
C LEU A 69 11.98 -10.12 1.69
N ASN A 70 13.27 -9.87 1.77
CA ASN A 70 14.27 -10.52 0.91
C ASN A 70 14.41 -12.03 1.16
N ASP A 71 14.22 -12.48 2.42
CA ASP A 71 14.39 -13.88 2.77
C ASP A 71 13.16 -14.74 2.46
N TYR A 72 11.96 -14.14 2.44
CA TYR A 72 10.69 -14.89 2.45
C TYR A 72 9.67 -14.46 1.39
N ILE A 73 9.89 -13.37 0.68
CA ILE A 73 8.94 -12.87 -0.32
C ILE A 73 9.61 -12.85 -1.69
N ASP A 74 9.02 -13.53 -2.64
CA ASP A 74 9.43 -13.37 -4.05
C ASP A 74 8.86 -12.06 -4.55
N MET A 75 9.74 -11.13 -4.82
CA MET A 75 9.41 -9.79 -5.30
C MET A 75 9.95 -9.58 -6.70
N THR A 76 9.34 -8.65 -7.42
CA THR A 76 9.90 -8.18 -8.69
C THR A 76 11.35 -7.74 -8.50
N PRO A 77 12.24 -7.99 -9.49
CA PRO A 77 13.66 -7.63 -9.39
C PRO A 77 13.91 -6.12 -9.23
N LYS A 78 12.94 -5.32 -9.64
CA LYS A 78 12.97 -3.86 -9.61
C LYS A 78 12.02 -3.31 -8.57
N THR A 79 12.48 -2.34 -7.77
CA THR A 79 11.63 -1.54 -6.87
C THR A 79 11.04 -0.34 -7.62
N TYR A 80 9.74 -0.19 -7.59
CA TYR A 80 9.01 0.92 -8.21
C TYR A 80 8.70 2.00 -7.17
N LYS A 81 9.05 3.25 -7.46
CA LYS A 81 8.92 4.38 -6.52
C LYS A 81 7.75 5.31 -6.85
N SER A 82 7.20 5.18 -8.03
CA SER A 82 6.10 6.01 -8.51
C SER A 82 5.13 5.21 -9.36
N GLU A 83 3.91 5.72 -9.48
CA GLU A 83 2.88 5.20 -10.38
C GLU A 83 3.36 5.18 -11.83
N LYS A 84 4.03 6.23 -12.28
CA LYS A 84 4.58 6.32 -13.64
C LYS A 84 5.59 5.21 -13.96
N GLU A 85 6.39 4.79 -12.98
CA GLU A 85 7.30 3.66 -13.17
C GLU A 85 6.56 2.35 -13.34
N LEU A 86 5.45 2.14 -12.62
CA LEU A 86 4.58 0.98 -12.79
C LEU A 86 3.86 0.99 -14.13
N GLU A 87 3.33 2.13 -14.55
CA GLU A 87 2.65 2.31 -15.84
C GLU A 87 3.58 2.12 -17.04
N SER A 88 4.87 2.45 -16.89
CA SER A 88 5.88 2.28 -17.94
C SER A 88 6.43 0.87 -18.04
N GLU A 89 6.14 0.01 -17.07
CA GLU A 89 6.57 -1.38 -17.07
C GLU A 89 5.58 -2.25 -17.83
N ASN A 90 6.11 -3.21 -18.57
CA ASN A 90 5.31 -4.19 -19.30
C ASN A 90 5.20 -5.47 -18.47
N PHE A 91 4.28 -5.46 -17.51
CA PHE A 91 3.97 -6.66 -16.73
C PHE A 91 3.13 -7.63 -17.56
N ASP A 92 3.50 -8.91 -17.54
CA ASP A 92 2.81 -10.00 -18.25
C ASP A 92 2.22 -10.99 -17.22
N TYR A 93 1.22 -10.52 -16.45
CA TYR A 93 0.52 -11.36 -15.47
C TYR A 93 -0.92 -11.57 -15.90
N ASP A 94 -1.42 -12.81 -15.74
CA ASP A 94 -2.83 -13.15 -15.97
C ASP A 94 -3.75 -12.48 -14.93
N VAL A 95 -3.27 -12.39 -13.68
CA VAL A 95 -4.05 -11.89 -12.54
C VAL A 95 -3.25 -10.90 -11.72
N TYR A 96 -3.84 -9.75 -11.45
CA TYR A 96 -3.33 -8.76 -10.51
C TYR A 96 -4.17 -8.81 -9.23
N CYS A 97 -3.51 -8.93 -8.09
CA CYS A 97 -4.15 -8.99 -6.79
C CYS A 97 -3.69 -7.87 -5.87
N THR A 98 -4.60 -7.17 -5.24
CA THR A 98 -4.28 -6.21 -4.17
C THR A 98 -4.82 -6.66 -2.82
N GLY A 99 -4.16 -6.29 -1.75
CA GLY A 99 -4.49 -6.68 -0.36
C GLY A 99 -3.26 -7.29 0.29
N SER A 100 -3.33 -7.79 1.46
CA SER A 100 -4.41 -7.95 2.44
C SER A 100 -4.24 -6.96 3.61
N ASP A 101 -4.33 -5.66 3.37
CA ASP A 101 -4.20 -4.62 4.41
C ASP A 101 -5.09 -3.42 4.04
N GLN A 102 -4.96 -2.33 4.79
CA GLN A 102 -5.68 -1.07 4.56
C GLN A 102 -5.18 -0.34 3.30
N VAL A 103 -5.09 -1.07 2.19
CA VAL A 103 -4.55 -0.58 0.91
C VAL A 103 -5.41 0.55 0.33
N TRP A 104 -6.72 0.56 0.64
CA TRP A 104 -7.66 1.58 0.19
C TRP A 104 -7.98 2.65 1.26
N ASN A 105 -7.15 2.76 2.30
CA ASN A 105 -7.33 3.77 3.33
C ASN A 105 -6.81 5.14 2.88
N TYR A 106 -7.72 5.98 2.39
CA TYR A 106 -7.46 7.35 1.95
C TYR A 106 -6.79 8.19 3.05
N GLY A 107 -7.28 8.10 4.29
CA GLY A 107 -6.73 8.86 5.41
C GLY A 107 -5.29 8.47 5.77
N TRP A 108 -4.95 7.19 5.67
CA TRP A 108 -3.59 6.70 5.88
C TRP A 108 -2.66 7.07 4.72
N ASN A 109 -3.15 6.92 3.49
CA ASN A 109 -2.39 7.23 2.28
C ASN A 109 -2.33 8.73 1.98
N GLU A 110 -3.16 9.56 2.64
CA GLU A 110 -3.32 11.01 2.40
C GLU A 110 -3.82 11.34 0.98
N ARG A 111 -4.24 10.32 0.23
CA ARG A 111 -4.78 10.39 -1.13
C ARG A 111 -5.31 9.03 -1.58
N ILE A 112 -5.98 9.00 -2.71
CA ILE A 112 -6.17 7.76 -3.47
C ILE A 112 -4.80 7.32 -3.99
N GLU A 113 -4.39 6.12 -3.62
CA GLU A 113 -3.14 5.52 -4.07
C GLU A 113 -3.42 4.59 -5.24
N TYR A 114 -3.34 5.10 -6.45
CA TYR A 114 -3.70 4.40 -7.68
C TYR A 114 -3.04 3.02 -7.84
N PRO A 115 -1.76 2.81 -7.51
CA PRO A 115 -1.16 1.49 -7.56
C PRO A 115 -1.87 0.45 -6.70
N TYR A 116 -2.38 0.84 -5.53
CA TYR A 116 -3.14 -0.08 -4.67
C TYR A 116 -4.55 -0.39 -5.21
N TYR A 117 -5.03 0.39 -6.14
CA TYR A 117 -6.24 0.10 -6.92
C TYR A 117 -5.93 -0.60 -8.25
N LEU A 118 -4.69 -1.06 -8.46
CA LEU A 118 -4.25 -1.73 -9.69
C LEU A 118 -4.48 -0.89 -10.96
N ALA A 119 -4.36 0.45 -10.84
CA ALA A 119 -4.65 1.36 -11.94
C ALA A 119 -3.70 1.16 -13.12
N PHE A 120 -2.46 0.75 -12.85
CA PHE A 120 -1.43 0.45 -13.84
C PHE A 120 -1.64 -0.87 -14.59
N ALA A 121 -2.48 -1.79 -14.04
CA ALA A 121 -2.71 -3.08 -14.67
C ALA A 121 -3.50 -2.94 -15.98
N PRO A 122 -3.15 -3.69 -17.05
CA PRO A 122 -3.86 -3.66 -18.33
C PRO A 122 -5.36 -3.92 -18.17
N GLU A 123 -6.20 -3.34 -19.02
CA GLU A 123 -7.65 -3.58 -18.98
C GLU A 123 -8.01 -5.05 -19.24
N SER A 124 -7.22 -5.74 -20.08
CA SER A 124 -7.41 -7.16 -20.39
C SER A 124 -7.04 -8.11 -19.25
N ALA A 125 -6.24 -7.65 -18.29
CA ALA A 125 -5.79 -8.47 -17.18
C ALA A 125 -6.86 -8.56 -16.09
N ARG A 126 -6.97 -9.72 -15.47
CA ARG A 126 -7.89 -9.97 -14.36
C ARG A 126 -7.43 -9.24 -13.09
N LYS A 127 -8.33 -8.49 -12.47
CA LYS A 127 -8.06 -7.71 -11.26
C LYS A 127 -8.90 -8.21 -10.10
N ILE A 128 -8.24 -8.58 -9.02
CA ILE A 128 -8.92 -9.06 -7.82
C ILE A 128 -8.39 -8.36 -6.57
N SER A 129 -9.16 -8.38 -5.50
CA SER A 129 -8.65 -8.06 -4.17
C SER A 129 -8.80 -9.25 -3.22
N TYR A 130 -7.86 -9.34 -2.28
CA TYR A 130 -7.92 -10.33 -1.22
C TYR A 130 -7.81 -9.64 0.14
N ALA A 131 -8.87 -9.70 0.94
CA ALA A 131 -8.96 -9.11 2.27
C ALA A 131 -8.48 -7.64 2.31
N ALA A 132 -8.80 -6.86 1.27
CA ALA A 132 -8.52 -5.44 1.22
C ALA A 132 -9.39 -4.67 2.23
N SER A 133 -8.92 -3.50 2.66
CA SER A 133 -9.62 -2.70 3.65
C SER A 133 -9.54 -1.21 3.35
N PHE A 134 -10.63 -0.50 3.64
CA PHE A 134 -10.67 0.97 3.65
C PHE A 134 -10.21 1.55 4.99
N GLY A 135 -10.18 0.73 6.06
CA GLY A 135 -9.83 1.18 7.41
C GLY A 135 -10.81 2.20 8.02
N LYS A 136 -12.02 2.28 7.46
CA LYS A 136 -13.09 3.20 7.88
C LYS A 136 -14.46 2.65 7.48
N SER A 137 -15.53 3.23 8.04
CA SER A 137 -16.90 2.77 7.79
C SER A 137 -17.65 3.53 6.69
N LYS A 138 -17.06 4.63 6.19
CA LYS A 138 -17.62 5.39 5.05
C LYS A 138 -16.50 6.14 4.32
N LEU A 139 -16.73 6.39 3.04
CA LEU A 139 -15.85 7.22 2.22
C LEU A 139 -16.14 8.72 2.45
N GLU A 140 -15.13 9.53 2.28
CA GLU A 140 -15.29 10.98 2.18
C GLU A 140 -15.87 11.35 0.81
N SER A 141 -16.57 12.49 0.74
CA SER A 141 -17.28 12.89 -0.48
C SER A 141 -16.38 13.07 -1.71
N ASP A 142 -15.14 13.46 -1.49
CA ASP A 142 -14.14 13.71 -2.54
C ASP A 142 -13.51 12.41 -3.10
N GLU A 143 -13.56 11.31 -2.34
CA GLU A 143 -13.00 10.03 -2.80
C GLU A 143 -14.03 9.09 -3.44
N VAL A 144 -15.34 9.29 -3.23
CA VAL A 144 -16.41 8.37 -3.66
C VAL A 144 -16.38 8.07 -5.16
N ASN A 145 -16.36 9.11 -5.99
CA ASN A 145 -16.49 8.93 -7.43
C ASN A 145 -15.28 8.23 -8.03
N GLU A 146 -14.11 8.59 -7.57
CA GLU A 146 -12.87 8.00 -8.06
C GLU A 146 -12.69 6.55 -7.56
N THR A 147 -13.01 6.28 -6.29
CA THR A 147 -13.03 4.93 -5.75
C THR A 147 -13.99 4.03 -6.53
N ARG A 148 -15.21 4.50 -6.82
CA ARG A 148 -16.19 3.79 -7.67
C ARG A 148 -15.62 3.47 -9.04
N ARG A 149 -14.99 4.44 -9.70
CA ARG A 149 -14.38 4.26 -11.02
C ARG A 149 -13.32 3.18 -11.02
N LEU A 150 -12.46 3.19 -10.00
CA LEU A 150 -11.36 2.25 -9.87
C LEU A 150 -11.84 0.83 -9.54
N LEU A 151 -12.80 0.69 -8.62
CA LEU A 151 -13.33 -0.61 -8.22
C LEU A 151 -14.16 -1.29 -9.30
N LYS A 152 -14.79 -0.55 -10.22
CA LYS A 152 -15.50 -1.12 -11.38
C LYS A 152 -14.60 -1.92 -12.32
N ARG A 153 -13.29 -1.77 -12.21
CA ARG A 153 -12.29 -2.53 -13.00
C ARG A 153 -11.99 -3.92 -12.42
N TYR A 154 -12.54 -4.24 -11.25
CA TYR A 154 -12.27 -5.51 -10.56
C TYR A 154 -13.24 -6.60 -10.96
N ASP A 155 -12.71 -7.79 -11.23
CA ASP A 155 -13.50 -9.00 -11.48
C ASP A 155 -14.04 -9.61 -10.19
N SER A 156 -13.30 -9.42 -9.08
CA SER A 156 -13.72 -9.91 -7.76
C SER A 156 -13.11 -9.06 -6.64
N ILE A 157 -13.94 -8.74 -5.65
CA ILE A 157 -13.54 -7.93 -4.50
C ILE A 157 -13.78 -8.73 -3.22
N SER A 158 -12.69 -9.10 -2.54
CA SER A 158 -12.73 -9.68 -1.20
C SER A 158 -12.26 -8.64 -0.18
N LEU A 159 -13.08 -8.42 0.85
CA LEU A 159 -12.86 -7.41 1.87
C LEU A 159 -12.63 -8.07 3.23
N ARG A 160 -11.85 -7.40 4.08
CA ARG A 160 -11.49 -7.90 5.40
C ARG A 160 -12.58 -7.70 6.44
N GLU A 161 -13.39 -6.63 6.30
CA GLU A 161 -14.43 -6.25 7.26
C GLU A 161 -15.77 -5.93 6.59
N LEU A 162 -16.87 -6.13 7.34
CA LEU A 162 -18.22 -5.85 6.87
C LEU A 162 -18.46 -4.39 6.50
N SER A 163 -17.83 -3.46 7.20
CA SER A 163 -17.92 -2.03 6.86
C SER A 163 -17.38 -1.73 5.46
N GLY A 164 -16.39 -2.49 5.00
CA GLY A 164 -15.91 -2.40 3.62
C GLY A 164 -16.95 -2.89 2.61
N VAL A 165 -17.68 -3.96 2.92
CA VAL A 165 -18.79 -4.47 2.09
C VAL A 165 -19.86 -3.40 1.95
N GLU A 166 -20.28 -2.78 3.06
CA GLU A 166 -21.26 -1.70 3.06
C GLU A 166 -20.83 -0.47 2.24
N ILE A 167 -19.52 -0.20 2.16
CA ILE A 167 -18.98 0.85 1.31
C ILE A 167 -19.14 0.45 -0.16
N VAL A 168 -18.70 -0.75 -0.52
CA VAL A 168 -18.74 -1.21 -1.94
C VAL A 168 -20.17 -1.33 -2.45
N ASP A 169 -21.11 -1.79 -1.62
CA ASP A 169 -22.53 -1.90 -1.97
C ASP A 169 -23.19 -0.54 -2.27
N LYS A 170 -22.64 0.55 -1.72
CA LYS A 170 -23.12 1.93 -1.96
C LYS A 170 -22.42 2.61 -3.14
N LEU A 171 -21.38 2.00 -3.70
CA LEU A 171 -20.64 2.54 -4.84
C LEU A 171 -21.26 2.09 -6.17
#